data_6c7146c57e4bdac2882c5cc8bdd2bcf4
#
_entry.id   6c7146c57e4bdac2882c5cc8bdd2bcf4
#
_cell.length_a   1.000
_cell.length_b   1.000
_cell.length_c   1.000
_cell.angle_alpha   90.00
_cell.angle_beta   90.00
_cell.angle_gamma   90.00
#
_symmetry.space_group_name_H-M   'P 1'
#
loop_
_entity.id
_entity.type
_entity.pdbx_description
1 polymer ?
#
loop_
_entity_poly.entity_id
_entity_poly.type
_entity_poly.pdbx_seq_one_letter_code
_entity_poly.pdbx_strand_id
1 'polypeptide(L)'
;VMERHHRTTQFVIVTRQPSTLIAPVRSRCFPVPVRAPTADEIEATLADILDAEGVDYDDDGLEFVAGYADGDLRKAILGAQTAAVEADEVTMTTVHETLGDVGYDDELAAVLDAAETGDLTEARTTVRTLLDDEGYDGQSLLVDLLDAARKRYDGETLARLHRLAGEADHDLVTGTDDRLHLTHLLATWAQVDA
;
A
#
# COMPACT_ATOMS: atom_id res chain seq x y z
N VAL A 1 26.06 3.88 -25.35
CA VAL A 1 27.00 4.17 -24.24
C VAL A 1 27.33 2.91 -23.49
N MET A 2 26.37 2.05 -23.11
CA MET A 2 26.58 0.79 -22.38
C MET A 2 27.36 -0.29 -23.16
N GLU A 3 27.59 -0.12 -24.45
CA GLU A 3 28.34 -1.07 -25.30
C GLU A 3 29.85 -0.82 -25.29
N ARG A 4 30.28 0.34 -24.82
CA ARG A 4 31.69 0.67 -24.71
C ARG A 4 32.19 0.37 -23.31
N HIS A 5 33.23 -0.45 -23.20
CA HIS A 5 33.89 -0.71 -21.93
C HIS A 5 34.52 0.59 -21.40
N HIS A 6 34.02 1.07 -20.29
CA HIS A 6 34.62 2.20 -19.57
C HIS A 6 35.29 1.67 -18.28
N ARG A 7 36.59 1.87 -18.14
CA ARG A 7 37.34 1.37 -16.98
C ARG A 7 36.92 2.01 -15.65
N THR A 8 36.20 3.11 -15.70
CA THR A 8 35.82 3.93 -14.55
C THR A 8 34.30 4.07 -14.34
N THR A 9 33.49 3.37 -15.14
CA THR A 9 32.05 3.55 -15.09
C THR A 9 31.35 2.20 -14.96
N GLN A 10 30.50 2.05 -13.96
CA GLN A 10 29.58 0.95 -13.79
C GLN A 10 28.14 1.47 -13.86
N PHE A 11 27.29 0.74 -14.56
CA PHE A 11 25.87 1.06 -14.65
C PHE A 11 25.09 0.17 -13.69
N VAL A 12 24.28 0.77 -12.82
CA VAL A 12 23.33 0.09 -11.95
C VAL A 12 21.94 0.57 -12.31
N ILE A 13 21.05 -0.36 -12.65
CA ILE A 13 19.68 -0.07 -12.98
C ILE A 13 18.81 -0.66 -11.89
N VAL A 14 18.01 0.18 -11.23
CA VAL A 14 17.05 -0.22 -10.20
C VAL A 14 15.65 -0.07 -10.78
N THR A 15 14.86 -1.14 -10.71
CA THR A 15 13.47 -1.15 -11.20
C THR A 15 12.62 -2.13 -10.40
N ARG A 16 11.36 -1.80 -10.18
CA ARG A 16 10.35 -2.73 -9.65
C ARG A 16 9.76 -3.63 -10.74
N GLN A 17 9.94 -3.27 -12.01
CA GLN A 17 9.37 -3.97 -13.17
C GLN A 17 10.48 -4.37 -14.17
N PRO A 18 11.28 -5.40 -13.90
CA PRO A 18 12.38 -5.80 -14.77
C PRO A 18 11.91 -6.28 -16.17
N SER A 19 10.65 -6.70 -16.29
CA SER A 19 10.04 -7.10 -17.57
C SER A 19 9.86 -5.95 -18.55
N THR A 20 9.72 -4.70 -18.07
CA THR A 20 9.56 -3.50 -18.92
C THR A 20 10.88 -3.03 -19.52
N LEU A 21 12.03 -3.51 -19.01
CA LEU A 21 13.33 -3.18 -19.58
C LEU A 21 13.45 -3.78 -20.98
N ILE A 22 13.86 -2.95 -21.93
CA ILE A 22 14.10 -3.39 -23.30
C ILE A 22 15.16 -4.48 -23.38
N ALA A 23 15.00 -5.43 -24.27
CA ALA A 23 15.86 -6.60 -24.41
C ALA A 23 17.37 -6.25 -24.52
N PRO A 24 17.80 -5.20 -25.26
CA PRO A 24 19.21 -4.81 -25.34
C PRO A 24 19.82 -4.36 -24.02
N VAL A 25 19.04 -3.81 -23.10
CA VAL A 25 19.50 -3.45 -21.75
C VAL A 25 19.57 -4.69 -20.87
N ARG A 26 18.51 -5.49 -20.84
CA ARG A 26 18.45 -6.75 -20.07
C ARG A 26 19.61 -7.70 -20.38
N SER A 27 19.95 -7.84 -21.67
CA SER A 27 21.04 -8.75 -22.11
C SER A 27 22.45 -8.30 -21.69
N ARG A 28 22.60 -7.05 -21.25
CA ARG A 28 23.89 -6.47 -20.82
C ARG A 28 24.00 -6.26 -19.32
N CYS A 29 22.94 -6.58 -18.57
CA CYS A 29 22.92 -6.46 -17.12
C CYS A 29 22.86 -7.85 -16.48
N PHE A 30 23.52 -7.99 -15.34
CA PHE A 30 23.35 -9.13 -14.48
C PHE A 30 22.17 -8.86 -13.53
N PRO A 31 21.12 -9.69 -13.52
CA PRO A 31 19.97 -9.48 -12.64
C PRO A 31 20.34 -9.82 -11.19
N VAL A 32 20.07 -8.90 -10.29
CA VAL A 32 20.17 -9.10 -8.84
C VAL A 32 18.78 -8.95 -8.27
N PRO A 33 18.08 -10.06 -7.95
CA PRO A 33 16.75 -9.98 -7.34
C PRO A 33 16.88 -9.47 -5.90
N VAL A 34 16.11 -8.43 -5.59
CA VAL A 34 15.94 -7.91 -4.23
C VAL A 34 14.48 -8.13 -3.86
N ARG A 35 14.23 -8.94 -2.84
CA ARG A 35 12.88 -9.20 -2.33
C ARG A 35 12.49 -8.17 -1.26
N ALA A 36 11.19 -8.05 -1.02
CA ALA A 36 10.70 -7.40 0.18
C ALA A 36 11.19 -8.16 1.44
N PRO A 37 11.50 -7.48 2.53
CA PRO A 37 11.82 -8.12 3.79
C PRO A 37 10.61 -8.88 4.34
N THR A 38 10.84 -9.93 5.12
CA THR A 38 9.81 -10.62 5.90
C THR A 38 9.47 -9.82 7.15
N ALA A 39 8.33 -10.15 7.80
CA ALA A 39 7.97 -9.54 9.08
C ALA A 39 9.11 -9.68 10.11
N ASP A 40 9.65 -10.88 10.29
CA ASP A 40 10.77 -11.13 11.22
C ASP A 40 12.01 -10.27 10.93
N GLU A 41 12.31 -10.02 9.64
CA GLU A 41 13.43 -9.16 9.23
C GLU A 41 13.15 -7.68 9.50
N ILE A 42 11.89 -7.26 9.39
CA ILE A 42 11.45 -5.92 9.75
C ILE A 42 11.53 -5.73 11.26
N GLU A 43 10.98 -6.64 12.05
CA GLU A 43 11.04 -6.62 13.53
C GLU A 43 12.49 -6.53 14.03
N ALA A 44 13.38 -7.39 13.54
CA ALA A 44 14.79 -7.36 13.90
C ALA A 44 15.44 -6.01 13.55
N THR A 45 15.10 -5.43 12.40
CA THR A 45 15.64 -4.13 11.96
C THR A 45 15.10 -2.99 12.83
N LEU A 46 13.81 -3.03 13.19
CA LEU A 46 13.20 -2.05 14.10
C LEU A 46 13.80 -2.12 15.49
N ALA A 47 14.00 -3.32 16.04
CA ALA A 47 14.64 -3.52 17.33
C ALA A 47 16.06 -2.91 17.35
N ASP A 48 16.88 -3.18 16.32
CA ASP A 48 18.23 -2.61 16.21
C ASP A 48 18.20 -1.08 16.17
N ILE A 49 17.22 -0.48 15.47
CA ILE A 49 17.07 0.98 15.36
C ILE A 49 16.62 1.57 16.70
N LEU A 50 15.59 1.01 17.34
CA LEU A 50 15.04 1.52 18.60
C LEU A 50 16.05 1.39 19.74
N ASP A 51 16.80 0.29 19.80
CA ASP A 51 17.92 0.11 20.73
C ASP A 51 18.99 1.20 20.55
N ALA A 52 19.34 1.52 19.30
CA ALA A 52 20.34 2.55 18.99
C ALA A 52 19.87 3.96 19.37
N GLU A 53 18.56 4.24 19.23
CA GLU A 53 17.93 5.51 19.59
C GLU A 53 17.57 5.60 21.07
N GLY A 54 17.60 4.46 21.81
CA GLY A 54 17.26 4.38 23.23
C GLY A 54 15.77 4.53 23.51
N VAL A 55 14.94 4.05 22.59
CA VAL A 55 13.47 4.04 22.70
C VAL A 55 13.03 2.68 23.22
N ASP A 56 12.17 2.66 24.24
CA ASP A 56 11.59 1.44 24.79
C ASP A 56 10.55 0.84 23.84
N TYR A 57 10.49 -0.49 23.75
CA TYR A 57 9.54 -1.20 22.89
C TYR A 57 9.16 -2.56 23.47
N ASP A 58 8.06 -3.14 23.01
CA ASP A 58 7.70 -4.54 23.25
C ASP A 58 7.59 -5.35 21.95
N ASP A 59 7.66 -6.68 22.09
CA ASP A 59 7.63 -7.59 20.94
C ASP A 59 6.30 -7.49 20.18
N ASP A 60 5.17 -7.32 20.87
CA ASP A 60 3.83 -7.20 20.28
C ASP A 60 3.71 -5.90 19.45
N GLY A 61 4.33 -4.80 19.89
CA GLY A 61 4.40 -3.53 19.16
C GLY A 61 5.21 -3.66 17.87
N LEU A 62 6.36 -4.35 17.92
CA LEU A 62 7.18 -4.62 16.73
C LEU A 62 6.44 -5.50 15.72
N GLU A 63 5.79 -6.59 16.20
CA GLU A 63 4.98 -7.47 15.34
C GLU A 63 3.86 -6.70 14.66
N PHE A 64 3.15 -5.82 15.39
CA PHE A 64 2.09 -4.98 14.82
C PHE A 64 2.62 -4.05 13.74
N VAL A 65 3.73 -3.32 13.99
CA VAL A 65 4.34 -2.42 13.01
C VAL A 65 4.82 -3.18 11.77
N ALA A 66 5.41 -4.36 11.96
CA ALA A 66 5.85 -5.21 10.85
C ALA A 66 4.69 -5.71 9.99
N GLY A 67 3.58 -6.11 10.63
CA GLY A 67 2.33 -6.48 9.96
C GLY A 67 1.70 -5.31 9.19
N TYR A 68 1.62 -4.15 9.82
CA TYR A 68 1.13 -2.91 9.20
C TYR A 68 1.95 -2.51 7.96
N ALA A 69 3.25 -2.74 8.00
CA ALA A 69 4.15 -2.36 6.91
C ALA A 69 4.07 -3.26 5.67
N ASP A 70 3.60 -4.49 5.80
CA ASP A 70 3.43 -5.47 4.71
C ASP A 70 4.65 -5.56 3.77
N GLY A 71 5.84 -5.69 4.36
CA GLY A 71 7.11 -5.81 3.62
C GLY A 71 7.72 -4.47 3.17
N ASP A 72 7.12 -3.33 3.49
CA ASP A 72 7.72 -2.00 3.27
C ASP A 72 8.47 -1.53 4.52
N LEU A 73 9.79 -1.79 4.54
CA LEU A 73 10.66 -1.39 5.64
C LEU A 73 10.62 0.13 5.93
N ARG A 74 10.43 0.96 4.91
CA ARG A 74 10.35 2.41 5.11
C ARG A 74 9.07 2.79 5.85
N LYS A 75 7.94 2.17 5.49
CA LYS A 75 6.65 2.32 6.17
C LYS A 75 6.77 1.87 7.63
N ALA A 76 7.43 0.72 7.88
CA ALA A 76 7.69 0.24 9.23
C ALA A 76 8.49 1.23 10.08
N ILE A 77 9.61 1.74 9.55
CA ILE A 77 10.45 2.71 10.27
C ILE A 77 9.68 4.00 10.57
N LEU A 78 8.93 4.52 9.61
CA LEU A 78 8.11 5.73 9.80
C LEU A 78 7.02 5.49 10.86
N GLY A 79 6.35 4.33 10.83
CA GLY A 79 5.34 3.96 11.83
C GLY A 79 5.92 3.89 13.25
N ALA A 80 7.02 3.16 13.42
CA ALA A 80 7.71 3.09 14.71
C ALA A 80 8.18 4.47 15.19
N GLN A 81 8.69 5.30 14.28
CA GLN A 81 9.13 6.66 14.59
C GLN A 81 7.96 7.55 15.04
N THR A 82 6.79 7.43 14.41
CA THR A 82 5.60 8.19 14.82
C THR A 82 5.18 7.79 16.24
N ALA A 83 5.08 6.50 16.53
CA ALA A 83 4.76 6.02 17.89
C ALA A 83 5.77 6.50 18.92
N ALA A 84 7.08 6.40 18.62
CA ALA A 84 8.15 6.86 19.52
C ALA A 84 8.11 8.37 19.79
N VAL A 85 7.72 9.19 18.80
CA VAL A 85 7.60 10.65 18.96
C VAL A 85 6.40 11.04 19.79
N GLU A 86 5.29 10.31 19.67
CA GLU A 86 4.04 10.64 20.37
C GLU A 86 3.99 10.10 21.81
N ALA A 87 4.56 8.90 22.04
CA ALA A 87 4.44 8.19 23.32
C ALA A 87 5.77 7.90 24.01
N ASP A 88 6.92 8.25 23.44
CA ASP A 88 8.28 7.90 23.91
C ASP A 88 8.56 6.39 23.96
N GLU A 89 7.66 5.55 23.44
CA GLU A 89 7.79 4.08 23.41
C GLU A 89 7.05 3.47 22.20
N VAL A 90 7.45 2.27 21.80
CA VAL A 90 6.81 1.51 20.70
C VAL A 90 6.23 0.21 21.28
N THR A 91 5.03 0.29 21.82
CA THR A 91 4.28 -0.84 22.38
C THR A 91 3.01 -1.10 21.57
N MET A 92 2.41 -2.28 21.74
CA MET A 92 1.14 -2.62 21.09
C MET A 92 0.09 -1.52 21.27
N THR A 93 0.00 -0.94 22.48
CA THR A 93 -0.97 0.14 22.77
C THR A 93 -0.65 1.41 22.01
N THR A 94 0.61 1.87 22.06
CA THR A 94 1.01 3.15 21.41
C THR A 94 0.95 3.07 19.91
N VAL A 95 1.37 1.95 19.32
CA VAL A 95 1.28 1.77 17.86
C VAL A 95 -0.17 1.59 17.39
N HIS A 96 -1.04 0.97 18.20
CA HIS A 96 -2.46 0.89 17.87
C HIS A 96 -3.16 2.24 17.96
N GLU A 97 -2.80 3.09 18.92
CA GLU A 97 -3.32 4.45 19.04
C GLU A 97 -2.81 5.36 17.93
N THR A 98 -1.53 5.22 17.52
CA THR A 98 -0.90 6.09 16.52
C THR A 98 -1.07 5.61 15.07
N LEU A 99 -1.06 4.29 14.84
CA LEU A 99 -1.16 3.69 13.51
C LEU A 99 -2.51 3.02 13.26
N GLY A 100 -3.22 2.60 14.32
CA GLY A 100 -4.55 2.01 14.22
C GLY A 100 -5.62 3.03 13.80
N ASP A 101 -5.47 4.30 14.21
CA ASP A 101 -6.31 5.42 13.72
C ASP A 101 -5.87 5.95 12.34
N VAL A 102 -4.69 5.56 11.85
CA VAL A 102 -4.20 5.89 10.49
C VAL A 102 -4.65 4.85 9.46
N GLY A 103 -5.22 3.73 9.91
CA GLY A 103 -5.93 2.79 9.04
C GLY A 103 -7.31 3.33 8.74
N TYR A 104 -7.57 3.78 7.53
CA TYR A 104 -8.90 4.14 7.03
C TYR A 104 -9.79 2.89 6.85
N ASP A 105 -9.63 1.87 7.72
CA ASP A 105 -10.39 0.62 7.64
C ASP A 105 -11.90 0.88 7.79
N ASP A 106 -12.29 1.83 8.63
CA ASP A 106 -13.70 2.23 8.81
C ASP A 106 -14.24 2.99 7.59
N GLU A 107 -13.45 3.90 7.01
CA GLU A 107 -13.79 4.64 5.79
C GLU A 107 -13.82 3.71 4.58
N LEU A 108 -12.87 2.78 4.48
CA LEU A 108 -12.85 1.77 3.41
C LEU A 108 -14.05 0.82 3.54
N ALA A 109 -14.40 0.41 4.77
CA ALA A 109 -15.61 -0.37 5.02
C ALA A 109 -16.87 0.42 4.65
N ALA A 110 -16.94 1.71 5.01
CA ALA A 110 -18.06 2.59 4.65
C ALA A 110 -18.20 2.76 3.13
N VAL A 111 -17.08 2.87 2.39
CA VAL A 111 -17.10 2.91 0.91
C VAL A 111 -17.69 1.63 0.34
N LEU A 112 -17.28 0.46 0.86
CA LEU A 112 -17.80 -0.83 0.42
C LEU A 112 -19.27 -1.01 0.78
N ASP A 113 -19.70 -0.60 1.99
CA ASP A 113 -21.12 -0.62 2.43
C ASP A 113 -22.00 0.26 1.54
N ALA A 114 -21.55 1.47 1.27
CA ALA A 114 -22.27 2.41 0.41
C ALA A 114 -22.37 1.89 -1.03
N ALA A 115 -21.33 1.26 -1.54
CA ALA A 115 -21.34 0.63 -2.85
C ALA A 115 -22.31 -0.56 -2.91
N GLU A 116 -22.38 -1.42 -1.89
CA GLU A 116 -23.32 -2.54 -1.81
C GLU A 116 -24.79 -2.07 -1.74
N THR A 117 -25.04 -1.05 -0.94
CA THR A 117 -26.40 -0.49 -0.79
C THR A 117 -26.83 0.39 -1.97
N GLY A 118 -25.91 0.67 -2.90
CA GLY A 118 -26.14 1.55 -4.05
C GLY A 118 -26.15 3.04 -3.70
N ASP A 119 -25.69 3.43 -2.50
CA ASP A 119 -25.53 4.84 -2.12
C ASP A 119 -24.23 5.42 -2.69
N LEU A 120 -24.26 5.66 -4.00
CA LEU A 120 -23.13 6.26 -4.72
C LEU A 120 -22.78 7.67 -4.25
N THR A 121 -23.70 8.36 -3.57
CA THR A 121 -23.44 9.71 -3.05
C THR A 121 -22.51 9.63 -1.85
N GLU A 122 -22.77 8.72 -0.94
CA GLU A 122 -21.93 8.46 0.22
C GLU A 122 -20.59 7.90 -0.20
N ALA A 123 -20.56 6.83 -1.01
CA ALA A 123 -19.32 6.23 -1.53
C ALA A 123 -18.39 7.28 -2.19
N ARG A 124 -18.96 8.13 -3.06
CA ARG A 124 -18.19 9.20 -3.72
C ARG A 124 -17.68 10.26 -2.75
N THR A 125 -18.46 10.57 -1.72
CA THR A 125 -18.05 11.58 -0.73
C THR A 125 -16.87 11.07 0.07
N THR A 126 -16.91 9.83 0.54
CA THR A 126 -15.82 9.21 1.31
C THR A 126 -14.55 9.07 0.46
N VAL A 127 -14.66 8.56 -0.78
CA VAL A 127 -13.51 8.50 -1.71
C VAL A 127 -12.89 9.87 -1.94
N ARG A 128 -13.73 10.92 -2.08
CA ARG A 128 -13.21 12.27 -2.27
C ARG A 128 -12.48 12.77 -1.02
N THR A 129 -12.98 12.53 0.17
CA THR A 129 -12.30 12.87 1.42
C THR A 129 -10.94 12.18 1.51
N LEU A 130 -10.88 10.87 1.23
CA LEU A 130 -9.63 10.13 1.25
C LEU A 130 -8.59 10.67 0.27
N LEU A 131 -9.00 11.02 -0.96
CA LEU A 131 -8.08 11.54 -1.98
C LEU A 131 -7.68 13.01 -1.72
N ASP A 132 -8.63 13.88 -1.37
CA ASP A 132 -8.42 15.33 -1.35
C ASP A 132 -7.94 15.83 0.02
N ASP A 133 -8.46 15.27 1.12
CA ASP A 133 -8.23 15.74 2.47
C ASP A 133 -7.16 14.90 3.20
N GLU A 134 -7.16 13.57 2.99
CA GLU A 134 -6.22 12.64 3.64
C GLU A 134 -4.99 12.31 2.78
N GLY A 135 -4.96 12.76 1.53
CA GLY A 135 -3.79 12.68 0.66
C GLY A 135 -3.50 11.31 0.06
N TYR A 136 -4.51 10.44 -0.03
CA TYR A 136 -4.38 9.20 -0.79
C TYR A 136 -4.11 9.48 -2.27
N ASP A 137 -3.26 8.68 -2.89
CA ASP A 137 -3.26 8.53 -4.35
C ASP A 137 -4.25 7.43 -4.78
N GLY A 138 -4.78 7.55 -5.99
CA GLY A 138 -5.83 6.65 -6.46
C GLY A 138 -5.43 5.18 -6.52
N GLN A 139 -4.15 4.87 -6.81
CA GLN A 139 -3.66 3.49 -6.86
C GLN A 139 -3.55 2.88 -5.46
N SER A 140 -3.01 3.62 -4.48
CA SER A 140 -2.95 3.18 -3.10
C SER A 140 -4.35 2.93 -2.54
N LEU A 141 -5.29 3.86 -2.77
CA LEU A 141 -6.68 3.69 -2.34
C LEU A 141 -7.34 2.46 -2.98
N LEU A 142 -7.08 2.18 -4.26
CA LEU A 142 -7.58 0.99 -4.92
C LEU A 142 -7.05 -0.31 -4.29
N VAL A 143 -5.76 -0.34 -3.95
CA VAL A 143 -5.14 -1.51 -3.30
C VAL A 143 -5.75 -1.75 -1.93
N ASP A 144 -5.88 -0.70 -1.10
CA ASP A 144 -6.43 -0.81 0.24
C ASP A 144 -7.92 -1.18 0.23
N LEU A 145 -8.70 -0.66 -0.73
CA LEU A 145 -10.08 -1.11 -0.97
C LEU A 145 -10.17 -2.59 -1.32
N LEU A 146 -9.24 -3.10 -2.13
CA LEU A 146 -9.19 -4.53 -2.46
C LEU A 146 -8.80 -5.38 -1.24
N ASP A 147 -7.90 -4.90 -0.39
CA ASP A 147 -7.51 -5.61 0.81
C ASP A 147 -8.65 -5.63 1.85
N ALA A 148 -9.37 -4.53 2.02
CA ALA A 148 -10.61 -4.49 2.80
C ALA A 148 -11.67 -5.46 2.23
N ALA A 149 -11.83 -5.49 0.91
CA ALA A 149 -12.76 -6.38 0.24
C ALA A 149 -12.41 -7.87 0.42
N ARG A 150 -11.12 -8.23 0.43
CA ARG A 150 -10.67 -9.63 0.70
C ARG A 150 -11.02 -10.12 2.09
N LYS A 151 -11.08 -9.23 3.08
CA LYS A 151 -11.50 -9.54 4.44
C LYS A 151 -13.02 -9.80 4.53
N ARG A 152 -13.80 -9.26 3.59
CA ARG A 152 -15.26 -9.21 3.62
C ARG A 152 -15.95 -10.16 2.63
N TYR A 153 -15.40 -10.30 1.44
CA TYR A 153 -16.00 -11.06 0.34
C TYR A 153 -15.17 -12.28 -0.03
N ASP A 154 -15.84 -13.27 -0.58
CA ASP A 154 -15.24 -14.47 -1.14
C ASP A 154 -15.85 -14.83 -2.52
N GLY A 155 -15.36 -15.90 -3.09
CA GLY A 155 -15.92 -16.54 -4.29
C GLY A 155 -16.10 -15.59 -5.48
N GLU A 156 -17.32 -15.60 -6.03
CA GLU A 156 -17.65 -14.86 -7.26
C GLU A 156 -17.68 -13.35 -7.04
N THR A 157 -18.13 -12.90 -5.88
CA THR A 157 -18.20 -11.48 -5.50
C THR A 157 -16.81 -10.85 -5.50
N LEU A 158 -15.86 -11.48 -4.81
CA LEU A 158 -14.46 -11.01 -4.79
C LEU A 158 -13.80 -11.07 -6.17
N ALA A 159 -14.00 -12.17 -6.92
CA ALA A 159 -13.45 -12.32 -8.26
C ALA A 159 -13.96 -11.25 -9.24
N ARG A 160 -15.19 -10.80 -9.03
CA ARG A 160 -15.78 -9.74 -9.83
C ARG A 160 -15.22 -8.37 -9.47
N LEU A 161 -15.09 -8.06 -8.18
CA LEU A 161 -14.46 -6.82 -7.73
C LEU A 161 -13.02 -6.72 -8.28
N HIS A 162 -12.27 -7.81 -8.26
CA HIS A 162 -10.93 -7.84 -8.85
C HIS A 162 -10.91 -7.56 -10.37
N ARG A 163 -11.93 -8.00 -11.12
CA ARG A 163 -12.01 -7.65 -12.55
C ARG A 163 -12.24 -6.15 -12.77
N LEU A 164 -13.18 -5.57 -12.02
CA LEU A 164 -13.45 -4.13 -12.07
C LEU A 164 -12.25 -3.31 -11.60
N ALA A 165 -11.57 -3.78 -10.56
CA ALA A 165 -10.37 -3.13 -10.05
C ALA A 165 -9.22 -3.17 -11.06
N GLY A 166 -9.07 -4.26 -11.83
CA GLY A 166 -8.07 -4.34 -12.90
C GLY A 166 -8.32 -3.34 -14.05
N GLU A 167 -9.59 -3.05 -14.35
CA GLU A 167 -9.96 -1.99 -15.30
C GLU A 167 -9.63 -0.61 -14.72
N ALA A 168 -10.01 -0.37 -13.45
CA ALA A 168 -9.73 0.88 -12.75
C ALA A 168 -8.23 1.15 -12.58
N ASP A 169 -7.40 0.14 -12.27
CA ASP A 169 -5.94 0.28 -12.17
C ASP A 169 -5.33 0.77 -13.48
N HIS A 170 -5.78 0.21 -14.62
CA HIS A 170 -5.34 0.68 -15.93
C HIS A 170 -5.73 2.14 -16.17
N ASP A 171 -6.95 2.51 -15.82
CA ASP A 171 -7.46 3.87 -16.00
C ASP A 171 -6.80 4.88 -15.07
N LEU A 172 -6.46 4.50 -13.82
CA LEU A 172 -5.70 5.33 -12.89
C LEU A 172 -4.28 5.63 -13.39
N VAL A 173 -3.63 4.66 -14.06
CA VAL A 173 -2.28 4.87 -14.64
C VAL A 173 -2.33 5.79 -15.88
N THR A 174 -3.38 5.69 -16.69
CA THR A 174 -3.47 6.36 -18.00
C THR A 174 -4.38 7.58 -17.99
N GLY A 175 -5.27 7.67 -17.03
CA GLY A 175 -6.25 8.72 -16.87
C GLY A 175 -5.71 9.99 -16.20
N THR A 176 -6.60 10.94 -15.99
CA THR A 176 -6.27 12.28 -15.47
C THR A 176 -7.00 12.63 -14.18
N ASP A 177 -7.94 11.80 -13.72
CA ASP A 177 -8.76 12.07 -12.52
C ASP A 177 -9.09 10.78 -11.76
N ASP A 178 -8.35 10.54 -10.68
CA ASP A 178 -8.49 9.34 -9.83
C ASP A 178 -9.91 9.22 -9.24
N ARG A 179 -10.55 10.34 -8.90
CA ARG A 179 -11.92 10.38 -8.37
C ARG A 179 -12.93 9.84 -9.37
N LEU A 180 -12.74 10.17 -10.65
CA LEU A 180 -13.62 9.68 -11.72
C LEU A 180 -13.52 8.17 -11.85
N HIS A 181 -12.30 7.64 -11.89
CA HIS A 181 -12.05 6.21 -12.10
C HIS A 181 -12.50 5.36 -10.93
N LEU A 182 -12.21 5.78 -9.70
CA LEU A 182 -12.70 5.10 -8.49
C LEU A 182 -14.22 5.19 -8.33
N THR A 183 -14.83 6.34 -8.62
CA THR A 183 -16.29 6.46 -8.60
C THR A 183 -16.94 5.59 -9.67
N HIS A 184 -16.33 5.45 -10.84
CA HIS A 184 -16.81 4.56 -11.90
C HIS A 184 -16.74 3.09 -11.46
N LEU A 185 -15.64 2.67 -10.83
CA LEU A 185 -15.51 1.33 -10.23
C LEU A 185 -16.67 1.04 -9.29
N LEU A 186 -16.92 1.93 -8.31
CA LEU A 186 -17.98 1.76 -7.30
C LEU A 186 -19.37 1.79 -7.91
N ALA A 187 -19.62 2.67 -8.90
CA ALA A 187 -20.91 2.71 -9.61
C ALA A 187 -21.18 1.43 -10.41
N THR A 188 -20.15 0.85 -11.01
CA THR A 188 -20.27 -0.41 -11.74
C THR A 188 -20.46 -1.59 -10.79
N TRP A 189 -19.82 -1.55 -9.63
CA TRP A 189 -20.01 -2.53 -8.56
C TRP A 189 -21.46 -2.54 -8.06
N ALA A 190 -22.02 -1.36 -7.71
CA ALA A 190 -23.37 -1.19 -7.19
C ALA A 190 -24.48 -1.65 -8.15
N GLN A 191 -24.28 -1.54 -9.47
CA GLN A 191 -25.31 -1.86 -10.47
C GLN A 191 -25.56 -3.35 -10.69
N VAL A 192 -24.75 -4.22 -10.12
CA VAL A 192 -24.77 -5.63 -10.48
C VAL A 192 -25.43 -6.51 -9.41
N ASP A 193 -25.65 -5.99 -8.22
CA ASP A 193 -26.42 -6.67 -7.18
C ASP A 193 -27.90 -6.18 -7.11
N ALA A 194 -28.31 -5.32 -8.04
CA ALA A 194 -29.69 -4.89 -8.26
C ALA A 194 -30.33 -5.72 -9.38
#